data_fc1986bfc373b80884c6a192157e32b6
#
_entry.id   fc1986bfc373b80884c6a192157e32b6
#
_cell.length_a   1.000
_cell.length_b   1.000
_cell.length_c   1.000
_cell.angle_alpha   90.00
_cell.angle_beta   90.00
_cell.angle_gamma   90.00
#
_symmetry.space_group_name_H-M   'P 1'
#
loop_
_entity.id
_entity.type
_entity.pdbx_description
1 polymer ?
#
loop_
_entity_poly.entity_id
_entity_poly.type
_entity_poly.pdbx_seq_one_letter_code
_entity_poly.pdbx_strand_id
1 'polypeptide(L)'
;MMQQIRIFSPATVSNICCGFDVLGFAIDNFGDELIISKSNKEGVFIKKINGYSVPNDRKKNTASVAGQALLDYLKISQGFEIEINKNIKPGSGIGSSAASAVAAVYGINKLLDNPLKKEELLKFAMQGEFVSSKTAPADNVASALFGGIILVNNREN
;
A
#
# COMPACT_ATOMS: atom_id res chain seq x y z
N MET A 1 -6.45 -6.00 -22.55
CA MET A 1 -5.75 -5.44 -21.38
C MET A 1 -6.76 -5.20 -20.26
N MET A 2 -6.41 -5.58 -19.04
CA MET A 2 -7.24 -5.35 -17.85
C MET A 2 -7.39 -3.85 -17.60
N GLN A 3 -8.62 -3.35 -17.41
CA GLN A 3 -8.90 -1.92 -17.18
C GLN A 3 -9.08 -1.59 -15.70
N GLN A 4 -9.43 -2.60 -14.90
CA GLN A 4 -9.73 -2.46 -13.48
C GLN A 4 -9.32 -3.72 -12.73
N ILE A 5 -8.90 -3.55 -11.48
CA ILE A 5 -8.58 -4.65 -10.57
C ILE A 5 -9.08 -4.32 -9.15
N ARG A 6 -9.44 -5.37 -8.42
CA ARG A 6 -9.80 -5.31 -7.00
C ARG A 6 -8.71 -6.01 -6.20
N ILE A 7 -8.15 -5.31 -5.22
CA ILE A 7 -7.08 -5.80 -4.36
C ILE A 7 -7.53 -5.75 -2.92
N PHE A 8 -7.47 -6.88 -2.24
CA PHE A 8 -7.54 -6.97 -0.79
C PHE A 8 -6.13 -6.88 -0.21
N SER A 9 -5.94 -6.06 0.84
CA SER A 9 -4.70 -5.98 1.60
C SER A 9 -5.01 -6.16 3.08
N PRO A 10 -4.36 -7.12 3.77
CA PRO A 10 -4.67 -7.46 5.14
C PRO A 10 -4.26 -6.36 6.11
N ALA A 11 -4.94 -6.31 7.26
CA ALA A 11 -4.40 -5.66 8.44
C ALA A 11 -3.16 -6.40 8.92
N THR A 12 -2.28 -5.70 9.65
CA THR A 12 -1.01 -6.27 10.12
C THR A 12 -0.75 -5.90 11.57
N VAL A 13 -0.07 -6.76 12.28
CA VAL A 13 0.47 -6.49 13.61
C VAL A 13 1.99 -6.46 13.50
N SER A 14 2.60 -5.43 14.05
CA SER A 14 4.05 -5.28 14.13
C SER A 14 4.49 -4.95 15.56
N ASN A 15 5.77 -4.74 15.79
CA ASN A 15 6.32 -4.40 17.12
C ASN A 15 6.03 -5.47 18.18
N ILE A 16 6.17 -6.74 17.80
CA ILE A 16 5.82 -7.87 18.64
C ILE A 16 6.95 -8.13 19.65
N CYS A 17 6.73 -7.75 20.92
CA CYS A 17 7.68 -7.97 22.03
C CYS A 17 9.11 -7.49 21.69
N CYS A 18 10.09 -8.41 21.67
CA CYS A 18 11.48 -8.14 21.32
C CYS A 18 11.72 -7.85 19.83
N GLY A 19 10.69 -8.02 18.98
CA GLY A 19 10.74 -7.77 17.53
C GLY A 19 10.28 -6.38 17.12
N PHE A 20 10.53 -5.33 17.92
CA PHE A 20 10.19 -3.95 17.59
C PHE A 20 10.86 -3.53 16.27
N ASP A 21 10.10 -2.93 15.34
CA ASP A 21 10.50 -2.53 13.97
C ASP A 21 11.06 -3.67 13.09
N VAL A 22 10.99 -4.94 13.55
CA VAL A 22 11.61 -6.09 12.88
C VAL A 22 10.62 -7.20 12.58
N LEU A 23 9.68 -7.47 13.49
CA LEU A 23 8.76 -8.59 13.39
C LEU A 23 7.32 -8.11 13.17
N GLY A 24 6.68 -8.64 12.14
CA GLY A 24 5.28 -8.39 11.86
C GLY A 24 4.57 -9.60 11.26
N PHE A 25 3.25 -9.59 11.28
CA PHE A 25 2.43 -10.60 10.61
C PHE A 25 1.13 -10.01 10.05
N ALA A 26 0.59 -10.66 9.02
CA ALA A 26 -0.71 -10.34 8.44
C ALA A 26 -1.84 -11.00 9.21
N ILE A 27 -2.98 -10.29 9.32
CA ILE A 27 -4.21 -10.81 9.94
C ILE A 27 -5.10 -11.38 8.84
N ASP A 28 -5.54 -12.61 8.99
CA ASP A 28 -6.44 -13.25 8.04
C ASP A 28 -7.85 -12.62 8.04
N ASN A 29 -8.45 -12.55 6.86
CA ASN A 29 -9.85 -12.17 6.63
C ASN A 29 -10.27 -10.78 7.16
N PHE A 30 -9.31 -9.94 7.53
CA PHE A 30 -9.57 -8.56 7.93
C PHE A 30 -8.56 -7.63 7.26
N GLY A 31 -9.06 -6.65 6.51
CA GLY A 31 -8.22 -5.76 5.71
C GLY A 31 -9.01 -4.71 4.95
N ASP A 32 -8.30 -3.89 4.21
CA ASP A 32 -8.85 -2.92 3.26
C ASP A 32 -8.98 -3.53 1.87
N GLU A 33 -9.89 -2.99 1.10
CA GLU A 33 -10.06 -3.34 -0.30
C GLU A 33 -9.95 -2.09 -1.17
N LEU A 34 -9.12 -2.14 -2.19
CA LEU A 34 -8.98 -1.09 -3.19
C LEU A 34 -9.44 -1.56 -4.55
N ILE A 35 -10.25 -0.73 -5.22
CA ILE A 35 -10.62 -0.91 -6.61
C ILE A 35 -9.84 0.12 -7.41
N ILE A 36 -8.98 -0.35 -8.30
CA ILE A 36 -8.05 0.49 -9.07
C ILE A 36 -8.41 0.37 -10.54
N SER A 37 -8.64 1.50 -11.18
CA SER A 37 -9.01 1.59 -12.60
C SER A 37 -8.02 2.46 -13.36
N LYS A 38 -7.73 2.13 -14.62
CA LYS A 38 -6.99 3.01 -15.52
C LYS A 38 -7.80 4.27 -15.79
N SER A 39 -7.13 5.42 -15.87
CA SER A 39 -7.71 6.74 -16.11
C SER A 39 -6.98 7.44 -17.25
N ASN A 40 -7.70 8.29 -17.98
CA ASN A 40 -7.10 9.16 -19.00
C ASN A 40 -6.39 10.38 -18.39
N LYS A 41 -6.59 10.64 -17.09
CA LYS A 41 -5.95 11.74 -16.37
C LYS A 41 -4.66 11.22 -15.73
N GLU A 42 -3.52 11.78 -16.14
CA GLU A 42 -2.19 11.38 -15.68
C GLU A 42 -2.04 11.51 -14.16
N GLY A 43 -1.43 10.49 -13.56
CA GLY A 43 -1.18 10.38 -12.12
C GLY A 43 -2.20 9.52 -11.37
N VAL A 44 -2.05 9.45 -10.05
CA VAL A 44 -2.91 8.63 -9.18
C VAL A 44 -3.86 9.51 -8.38
N PHE A 45 -5.15 9.21 -8.45
CA PHE A 45 -6.23 9.98 -7.81
C PHE A 45 -7.11 9.08 -6.96
N ILE A 46 -7.59 9.63 -5.85
CA ILE A 46 -8.63 8.99 -5.03
C ILE A 46 -9.98 9.43 -5.58
N LYS A 47 -10.74 8.45 -6.08
CA LYS A 47 -12.07 8.68 -6.65
C LYS A 47 -13.16 8.65 -5.58
N LYS A 48 -13.06 7.69 -4.65
CA LYS A 48 -14.06 7.48 -3.60
C LYS A 48 -13.44 6.82 -2.38
N ILE A 49 -13.94 7.17 -1.20
CA ILE A 49 -13.59 6.53 0.06
C ILE A 49 -14.88 6.09 0.73
N ASN A 50 -14.99 4.81 1.04
CA ASN A 50 -16.07 4.20 1.84
C ASN A 50 -15.47 3.70 3.16
N GLY A 51 -16.26 3.72 4.24
CA GLY A 51 -15.81 3.30 5.57
C GLY A 51 -15.13 4.42 6.34
N TYR A 52 -13.98 4.14 6.97
CA TYR A 52 -13.27 5.14 7.75
C TYR A 52 -12.71 6.28 6.90
N SER A 53 -12.78 7.50 7.42
CA SER A 53 -12.28 8.69 6.75
C SER A 53 -10.74 8.70 6.72
N VAL A 54 -10.18 8.94 5.54
CA VAL A 54 -8.74 9.20 5.28
C VAL A 54 -8.62 10.40 4.33
N PRO A 55 -7.44 11.04 4.23
CA PRO A 55 -7.28 12.18 3.31
C PRO A 55 -7.64 11.82 1.87
N ASN A 56 -8.44 12.67 1.22
CA ASN A 56 -8.75 12.57 -0.20
C ASN A 56 -7.70 13.28 -1.08
N ASP A 57 -6.88 14.14 -0.49
CA ASP A 57 -5.78 14.82 -1.17
C ASP A 57 -4.72 13.80 -1.62
N ARG A 58 -4.45 13.77 -2.93
CA ARG A 58 -3.50 12.84 -3.55
C ARG A 58 -2.07 12.93 -2.98
N LYS A 59 -1.68 14.06 -2.40
CA LYS A 59 -0.36 14.27 -1.78
C LYS A 59 -0.31 13.82 -0.32
N LYS A 60 -1.45 13.54 0.29
CA LYS A 60 -1.58 13.16 1.71
C LYS A 60 -2.15 11.75 1.92
N ASN A 61 -2.70 11.15 0.87
CA ASN A 61 -3.23 9.80 0.94
C ASN A 61 -2.13 8.77 0.63
N THR A 62 -1.94 7.79 1.51
CA THR A 62 -0.86 6.78 1.42
C THR A 62 -0.94 5.95 0.14
N ALA A 63 -2.16 5.59 -0.30
CA ALA A 63 -2.36 4.81 -1.52
C ALA A 63 -1.95 5.60 -2.76
N SER A 64 -2.37 6.88 -2.87
CA SER A 64 -2.03 7.69 -4.04
C SER A 64 -0.56 8.07 -4.07
N VAL A 65 0.07 8.35 -2.92
CA VAL A 65 1.51 8.65 -2.86
C VAL A 65 2.34 7.42 -3.24
N ALA A 66 2.02 6.25 -2.69
CA ALA A 66 2.71 5.00 -3.03
C ALA A 66 2.56 4.65 -4.52
N GLY A 67 1.34 4.76 -5.06
CA GLY A 67 1.08 4.53 -6.47
C GLY A 67 1.79 5.52 -7.38
N GLN A 68 1.82 6.82 -7.02
CA GLN A 68 2.52 7.84 -7.79
C GLN A 68 4.04 7.59 -7.81
N ALA A 69 4.63 7.22 -6.67
CA ALA A 69 6.05 6.90 -6.60
C ALA A 69 6.44 5.72 -7.53
N LEU A 70 5.56 4.72 -7.66
CA LEU A 70 5.75 3.63 -8.61
C LEU A 70 5.71 4.14 -10.07
N LEU A 71 4.74 4.98 -10.43
CA LEU A 71 4.63 5.54 -11.79
C LEU A 71 5.83 6.43 -12.15
N ASP A 72 6.28 7.26 -11.22
CA ASP A 72 7.44 8.14 -11.40
C ASP A 72 8.72 7.34 -11.64
N TYR A 73 8.92 6.26 -10.88
CA TYR A 73 10.05 5.34 -11.08
C TYR A 73 10.02 4.66 -12.44
N LEU A 74 8.86 4.19 -12.86
CA LEU A 74 8.67 3.52 -14.15
C LEU A 74 8.61 4.50 -15.34
N LYS A 75 8.53 5.82 -15.07
CA LYS A 75 8.35 6.89 -16.08
C LYS A 75 7.12 6.65 -16.96
N ILE A 76 6.02 6.27 -16.34
CA ILE A 76 4.75 5.93 -17.00
C ILE A 76 3.76 7.09 -16.83
N SER A 77 3.21 7.60 -17.93
CA SER A 77 2.17 8.66 -17.95
C SER A 77 0.75 8.11 -17.78
N GLN A 78 0.55 6.78 -17.75
CA GLN A 78 -0.77 6.19 -17.52
C GLN A 78 -1.32 6.64 -16.16
N GLY A 79 -2.55 7.18 -16.15
CA GLY A 79 -3.22 7.54 -14.92
C GLY A 79 -4.04 6.42 -14.29
N PHE A 80 -4.32 6.55 -13.00
CA PHE A 80 -5.13 5.61 -12.23
C PHE A 80 -6.06 6.32 -11.26
N GLU A 81 -7.25 5.77 -11.10
CA GLU A 81 -8.23 6.15 -10.09
C GLU A 81 -8.42 5.03 -9.09
N ILE A 82 -8.47 5.36 -7.80
CA ILE A 82 -8.58 4.42 -6.69
C ILE A 82 -9.86 4.69 -5.91
N GLU A 83 -10.70 3.67 -5.77
CA GLU A 83 -11.78 3.63 -4.78
C GLU A 83 -11.30 2.81 -3.58
N ILE A 84 -11.42 3.37 -2.37
CA ILE A 84 -10.93 2.75 -1.13
C ILE A 84 -12.13 2.31 -0.29
N ASN A 85 -12.24 1.02 -0.01
CA ASN A 85 -13.10 0.48 1.04
C ASN A 85 -12.25 0.33 2.29
N LYS A 86 -12.32 1.36 3.16
CA LYS A 86 -11.49 1.49 4.35
C LYS A 86 -12.12 0.80 5.54
N ASN A 87 -11.76 -0.45 5.79
CA ASN A 87 -12.26 -1.26 6.89
C ASN A 87 -11.37 -1.21 8.13
N ILE A 88 -10.08 -0.93 7.95
CA ILE A 88 -9.12 -0.79 9.04
C ILE A 88 -9.17 0.66 9.55
N LYS A 89 -9.50 0.84 10.83
CA LYS A 89 -9.54 2.18 11.46
C LYS A 89 -8.15 2.84 11.40
N PRO A 90 -8.02 4.07 10.85
CA PRO A 90 -6.78 4.82 10.92
C PRO A 90 -6.34 5.06 12.37
N GLY A 91 -5.05 4.92 12.65
CA GLY A 91 -4.50 5.09 14.00
C GLY A 91 -4.79 3.94 14.96
N SER A 92 -5.31 2.81 14.49
CA SER A 92 -5.60 1.63 15.34
C SER A 92 -4.36 0.80 15.70
N GLY A 93 -3.19 1.08 15.10
CA GLY A 93 -1.97 0.31 15.34
C GLY A 93 -1.88 -1.03 14.58
N ILE A 94 -2.82 -1.31 13.67
CA ILE A 94 -2.85 -2.55 12.90
C ILE A 94 -2.65 -2.33 11.39
N GLY A 95 -1.67 -1.51 11.02
CA GLY A 95 -1.19 -1.38 9.65
C GLY A 95 -2.18 -0.75 8.66
N SER A 96 -3.10 0.14 9.13
CA SER A 96 -4.13 0.74 8.28
C SER A 96 -3.57 1.48 7.06
N SER A 97 -2.51 2.27 7.22
CA SER A 97 -1.84 3.00 6.14
C SER A 97 -1.05 2.06 5.22
N ALA A 98 -0.32 1.10 5.81
CA ALA A 98 0.44 0.09 5.09
C ALA A 98 -0.44 -0.74 4.15
N ALA A 99 -1.62 -1.18 4.62
CA ALA A 99 -2.58 -1.91 3.79
C ALA A 99 -3.00 -1.11 2.55
N SER A 100 -3.33 0.19 2.71
CA SER A 100 -3.72 1.05 1.59
C SER A 100 -2.56 1.28 0.60
N ALA A 101 -1.34 1.53 1.11
CA ALA A 101 -0.16 1.73 0.28
C ALA A 101 0.19 0.47 -0.53
N VAL A 102 0.21 -0.70 0.13
CA VAL A 102 0.50 -1.99 -0.50
C VAL A 102 -0.53 -2.33 -1.57
N ALA A 103 -1.83 -2.21 -1.27
CA ALA A 103 -2.88 -2.49 -2.24
C ALA A 103 -2.75 -1.63 -3.50
N ALA A 104 -2.40 -0.33 -3.33
CA ALA A 104 -2.22 0.58 -4.46
C ALA A 104 -1.04 0.17 -5.35
N VAL A 105 0.15 -0.02 -4.80
CA VAL A 105 1.33 -0.38 -5.62
C VAL A 105 1.18 -1.75 -6.27
N TYR A 106 0.63 -2.73 -5.54
CA TYR A 106 0.42 -4.07 -6.07
C TYR A 106 -0.60 -4.08 -7.21
N GLY A 107 -1.73 -3.38 -7.03
CA GLY A 107 -2.77 -3.32 -8.04
C GLY A 107 -2.37 -2.53 -9.29
N ILE A 108 -1.66 -1.41 -9.14
CA ILE A 108 -1.10 -0.64 -10.28
C ILE A 108 -0.09 -1.50 -11.03
N ASN A 109 0.82 -2.18 -10.34
CA ASN A 109 1.79 -3.07 -10.96
C ASN A 109 1.12 -4.18 -11.78
N LYS A 110 0.02 -4.77 -11.25
CA LYS A 110 -0.81 -5.76 -11.96
C LYS A 110 -1.45 -5.20 -13.22
N LEU A 111 -2.00 -3.97 -13.15
CA LEU A 111 -2.62 -3.30 -14.31
C LEU A 111 -1.61 -2.88 -15.38
N LEU A 112 -0.34 -2.82 -15.03
CA LEU A 112 0.79 -2.58 -15.92
C LEU A 112 1.47 -3.89 -16.40
N ASP A 113 0.81 -5.03 -16.24
CA ASP A 113 1.30 -6.36 -16.64
C ASP A 113 2.58 -6.80 -15.87
N ASN A 114 2.72 -6.38 -14.61
CA ASN A 114 3.79 -6.73 -13.66
C ASN A 114 5.21 -6.36 -14.13
N PRO A 115 5.50 -5.09 -14.42
CA PRO A 115 6.85 -4.68 -14.81
C PRO A 115 7.89 -4.88 -13.70
N LEU A 116 7.46 -4.98 -12.44
CA LEU A 116 8.31 -5.21 -11.28
C LEU A 116 7.94 -6.50 -10.54
N LYS A 117 8.93 -7.12 -9.92
CA LYS A 117 8.72 -8.23 -8.98
C LYS A 117 8.08 -7.74 -7.70
N LYS A 118 7.45 -8.65 -6.97
CA LYS A 118 6.72 -8.33 -5.73
C LYS A 118 7.63 -7.66 -4.68
N GLU A 119 8.85 -8.12 -4.55
CA GLU A 119 9.85 -7.61 -3.61
C GLU A 119 10.22 -6.14 -3.90
N GLU A 120 10.27 -5.76 -5.16
CA GLU A 120 10.62 -4.40 -5.58
C GLU A 120 9.53 -3.38 -5.26
N LEU A 121 8.30 -3.84 -5.02
CA LEU A 121 7.16 -2.99 -4.67
C LEU A 121 7.26 -2.42 -3.26
N LEU A 122 8.01 -3.09 -2.37
CA LEU A 122 8.15 -2.72 -0.96
C LEU A 122 8.57 -1.26 -0.78
N LYS A 123 9.59 -0.84 -1.51
CA LYS A 123 10.14 0.53 -1.43
C LYS A 123 9.12 1.63 -1.76
N PHE A 124 8.18 1.38 -2.68
CA PHE A 124 7.15 2.35 -3.05
C PHE A 124 6.02 2.39 -2.03
N ALA A 125 5.62 1.24 -1.49
CA ALA A 125 4.65 1.17 -0.41
C ALA A 125 5.17 1.88 0.85
N MET A 126 6.46 1.74 1.18
CA MET A 126 7.11 2.47 2.27
C MET A 126 7.11 3.99 2.05
N GLN A 127 7.24 4.48 0.81
CA GLN A 127 7.11 5.92 0.52
C GLN A 127 5.70 6.44 0.82
N GLY A 128 4.67 5.66 0.55
CA GLY A 128 3.30 5.98 0.96
C GLY A 128 3.15 6.02 2.48
N GLU A 129 3.73 5.06 3.18
CA GLU A 129 3.69 4.99 4.65
C GLU A 129 4.38 6.20 5.30
N PHE A 130 5.48 6.68 4.74
CA PHE A 130 6.21 7.85 5.25
C PHE A 130 5.34 9.11 5.36
N VAL A 131 4.33 9.27 4.49
CA VAL A 131 3.42 10.42 4.53
C VAL A 131 2.53 10.40 5.77
N SER A 132 2.20 9.22 6.29
CA SER A 132 1.30 9.07 7.45
C SER A 132 2.06 9.05 8.78
N SER A 133 3.24 8.45 8.83
CA SER A 133 3.95 8.15 10.07
C SER A 133 5.26 8.93 10.25
N LYS A 134 5.77 9.58 9.19
CA LYS A 134 7.10 10.22 9.12
C LYS A 134 8.27 9.26 9.38
N THR A 135 7.99 8.05 9.75
CA THR A 135 8.88 6.90 9.81
C THR A 135 8.23 5.82 8.96
N ALA A 136 8.99 5.00 8.29
CA ALA A 136 8.42 3.93 7.47
C ALA A 136 9.11 2.60 7.82
N PRO A 137 8.86 2.06 9.03
CA PRO A 137 9.34 0.73 9.34
C PRO A 137 8.71 -0.26 8.36
N ALA A 138 9.53 -1.18 7.86
CA ALA A 138 9.10 -2.09 6.81
C ALA A 138 8.20 -3.23 7.32
N ASP A 139 8.11 -3.45 8.62
CA ASP A 139 7.43 -4.58 9.25
C ASP A 139 5.94 -4.68 8.89
N ASN A 140 5.17 -3.59 9.01
CA ASN A 140 3.77 -3.57 8.59
C ASN A 140 3.62 -3.69 7.07
N VAL A 141 4.44 -2.95 6.30
CA VAL A 141 4.36 -2.94 4.84
C VAL A 141 4.75 -4.29 4.26
N ALA A 142 5.83 -4.90 4.75
CA ALA A 142 6.26 -6.22 4.32
C ALA A 142 5.23 -7.29 4.69
N SER A 143 4.66 -7.24 5.90
CA SER A 143 3.61 -8.16 6.33
C SER A 143 2.35 -8.05 5.47
N ALA A 144 1.91 -6.82 5.13
CA ALA A 144 0.77 -6.61 4.24
C ALA A 144 1.05 -7.09 2.80
N LEU A 145 2.30 -6.92 2.33
CA LEU A 145 2.68 -7.27 0.96
C LEU A 145 2.87 -8.78 0.79
N PHE A 146 3.60 -9.44 1.69
CA PHE A 146 3.99 -10.84 1.54
C PHE A 146 3.03 -11.81 2.25
N GLY A 147 2.33 -11.35 3.28
CA GLY A 147 1.51 -12.21 4.14
C GLY A 147 2.34 -13.03 5.14
N GLY A 148 1.66 -13.79 5.99
CA GLY A 148 2.32 -14.65 6.98
C GLY A 148 3.07 -13.87 8.06
N ILE A 149 4.12 -14.47 8.62
CA ILE A 149 5.02 -13.87 9.62
C ILE A 149 6.28 -13.41 8.90
N ILE A 150 6.64 -12.14 9.06
CA ILE A 150 7.77 -11.51 8.40
C ILE A 150 8.80 -11.07 9.43
N LEU A 151 10.05 -11.43 9.19
CA LEU A 151 11.22 -10.89 9.87
C LEU A 151 11.96 -9.94 8.91
N VAL A 152 11.96 -8.64 9.24
CA VAL A 152 12.71 -7.64 8.48
C VAL A 152 14.16 -7.67 8.92
N ASN A 153 15.06 -7.98 8.00
CA ASN A 153 16.50 -7.94 8.25
C ASN A 153 17.09 -6.68 7.60
N ASN A 154 17.45 -5.69 8.39
CA ASN A 154 18.06 -4.44 7.95
C ASN A 154 19.57 -4.54 7.74
N ARG A 155 20.14 -5.74 7.65
CA ARG A 155 21.56 -5.88 7.33
C ARG A 155 21.75 -5.50 5.85
N GLU A 156 22.29 -4.32 5.63
CA GLU A 156 22.94 -3.99 4.37
C GLU A 156 24.13 -4.95 4.20
N ASN A 157 24.11 -5.75 3.14
CA ASN A 157 25.27 -6.49 2.69
C ASN A 157 25.98 -5.65 1.62
#